data_91b29ce312ccaa207e62d661d036f60e
#
_entry.id   91b29ce312ccaa207e62d661d036f60e
#
_cell.length_a   1.000
_cell.length_b   1.000
_cell.length_c   1.000
_cell.angle_alpha   90.00
_cell.angle_beta   90.00
_cell.angle_gamma   90.00
#
_symmetry.space_group_name_H-M   'P 1'
#
loop_
_entity.id
_entity.type
_entity.pdbx_description
1 polymer ?
#
loop_
_entity_poly.entity_id
_entity_poly.type
_entity_poly.pdbx_seq_one_letter_code
_entity_poly.pdbx_strand_id
1 'polypeptide(L)'
;AYGMIALATFFFVQDKTGSITLAGIATGVETITSSLTAGFRGNLIDKWGQTRPLSIFVPSWVALVIVLSSVSTPTAIVVVSGLIGLMSPPVNLSTRPLWRVLVGPENLRTAYALDTTISSSTIVAGPVLATAISIQYSGSAALWVTAALMAIGGIAIIQMPASRNWKPEPQQGNSMLLLRNKQFQIL
;
A
#
# COMPACT_ATOMS: atom_id res chain seq x y z
N ALA A 1 3.60 -1.47 7.24
CA ALA A 1 3.93 -2.19 6.00
C ALA A 1 4.31 -1.24 4.85
N TYR A 2 3.44 -0.29 4.45
CA TYR A 2 3.73 0.59 3.29
C TYR A 2 5.03 1.38 3.40
N GLY A 3 5.32 1.98 4.55
CA GLY A 3 6.58 2.70 4.74
C GLY A 3 7.81 1.79 4.79
N MET A 4 7.63 0.49 4.92
CA MET A 4 8.74 -0.47 5.05
C MET A 4 9.13 -1.12 3.73
N ILE A 5 8.14 -1.37 2.83
CA ILE A 5 8.33 -2.28 1.69
C ILE A 5 9.48 -1.88 0.77
N ALA A 6 9.60 -0.60 0.43
CA ALA A 6 10.64 -0.14 -0.48
C ALA A 6 12.05 -0.41 0.06
N LEU A 7 12.31 -0.09 1.34
CA LEU A 7 13.62 -0.36 1.93
C LEU A 7 13.83 -1.84 2.25
N ALA A 8 12.77 -2.57 2.64
CA ALA A 8 12.87 -4.02 2.82
C ALA A 8 13.24 -4.72 1.50
N THR A 9 12.61 -4.33 0.38
CA THR A 9 12.95 -4.82 -0.96
C THR A 9 14.39 -4.43 -1.34
N PHE A 10 14.78 -3.18 -1.08
CA PHE A 10 16.12 -2.69 -1.38
C PHE A 10 17.20 -3.53 -0.66
N PHE A 11 17.10 -3.64 0.66
CA PHE A 11 18.09 -4.40 1.45
C PHE A 11 18.09 -5.88 1.10
N PHE A 12 16.90 -6.47 0.89
CA PHE A 12 16.80 -7.86 0.46
C PHE A 12 17.56 -8.11 -0.85
N VAL A 13 17.33 -7.27 -1.86
CA VAL A 13 17.97 -7.43 -3.17
C VAL A 13 19.47 -7.17 -3.08
N GLN A 14 19.89 -6.18 -2.30
CA GLN A 14 21.30 -5.90 -2.05
C GLN A 14 21.98 -7.07 -1.35
N ASP A 15 21.40 -7.61 -0.28
CA ASP A 15 21.94 -8.77 0.44
C ASP A 15 22.04 -10.00 -0.47
N LYS A 16 21.04 -10.22 -1.32
CA LYS A 16 20.94 -11.41 -2.17
C LYS A 16 21.87 -11.37 -3.37
N THR A 17 22.10 -10.19 -3.95
CA THR A 17 22.78 -10.04 -5.24
C THR A 17 24.09 -9.25 -5.16
N GLY A 18 24.35 -8.56 -4.06
CA GLY A 18 25.46 -7.63 -3.91
C GLY A 18 25.31 -6.34 -4.75
N SER A 19 24.21 -6.18 -5.50
CA SER A 19 24.02 -5.09 -6.46
C SER A 19 23.08 -4.01 -5.95
N ILE A 20 23.62 -2.85 -5.60
CA ILE A 20 22.86 -1.64 -5.24
C ILE A 20 22.03 -1.17 -6.45
N THR A 21 22.57 -1.27 -7.65
CA THR A 21 21.86 -0.88 -8.88
C THR A 21 20.60 -1.72 -9.08
N LEU A 22 20.70 -3.04 -8.93
CA LEU A 22 19.55 -3.93 -9.06
C LEU A 22 18.52 -3.66 -7.96
N ALA A 23 18.97 -3.41 -6.72
CA ALA A 23 18.09 -3.02 -5.61
C ALA A 23 17.33 -1.74 -5.92
N GLY A 24 18.01 -0.73 -6.46
CA GLY A 24 17.37 0.53 -6.89
C GLY A 24 16.38 0.33 -8.04
N ILE A 25 16.69 -0.50 -9.03
CA ILE A 25 15.77 -0.82 -10.14
C ILE A 25 14.53 -1.55 -9.61
N ALA A 26 14.69 -2.56 -8.77
CA ALA A 26 13.59 -3.33 -8.21
C ALA A 26 12.60 -2.42 -7.43
N THR A 27 13.12 -1.58 -6.53
CA THR A 27 12.30 -0.64 -5.76
C THR A 27 11.70 0.47 -6.62
N GLY A 28 12.42 0.95 -7.64
CA GLY A 28 11.92 1.91 -8.60
C GLY A 28 10.74 1.37 -9.41
N VAL A 29 10.87 0.17 -9.96
CA VAL A 29 9.78 -0.51 -10.70
C VAL A 29 8.58 -0.77 -9.80
N GLU A 30 8.78 -1.23 -8.56
CA GLU A 30 7.72 -1.42 -7.57
C GLU A 30 6.95 -0.11 -7.33
N THR A 31 7.65 0.99 -7.11
CA THR A 31 7.05 2.30 -6.84
C THR A 31 6.29 2.84 -8.05
N ILE A 32 6.88 2.75 -9.26
CA ILE A 32 6.26 3.19 -10.50
C ILE A 32 4.97 2.42 -10.77
N THR A 33 5.01 1.09 -10.69
CA THR A 33 3.83 0.25 -10.97
C THR A 33 2.74 0.47 -9.93
N SER A 34 3.10 0.68 -8.65
CA SER A 34 2.15 1.03 -7.60
C SER A 34 1.47 2.37 -7.87
N SER A 35 2.22 3.38 -8.29
CA SER A 35 1.69 4.73 -8.58
C SER A 35 0.78 4.71 -9.80
N LEU A 36 1.19 4.07 -10.89
CA LEU A 36 0.41 3.98 -12.13
C LEU A 36 -0.94 3.27 -11.93
N THR A 37 -1.00 2.29 -11.05
CA THR A 37 -2.23 1.52 -10.80
C THR A 37 -3.09 2.05 -9.65
N ALA A 38 -2.65 3.09 -8.95
CA ALA A 38 -3.36 3.64 -7.81
C ALA A 38 -4.80 4.08 -8.14
N GLY A 39 -5.00 4.78 -9.26
CA GLY A 39 -6.31 5.20 -9.73
C GLY A 39 -7.24 4.03 -10.07
N PHE A 40 -6.70 3.00 -10.75
CA PHE A 40 -7.46 1.79 -11.06
C PHE A 40 -7.93 1.07 -9.79
N ARG A 41 -7.05 0.91 -8.80
CA ARG A 41 -7.38 0.28 -7.51
C ARG A 41 -8.41 1.10 -6.71
N GLY A 42 -8.35 2.43 -6.77
CA GLY A 42 -9.38 3.31 -6.21
C GLY A 42 -10.74 3.07 -6.83
N ASN A 43 -10.81 3.03 -8.18
CA ASN A 43 -12.04 2.73 -8.91
C ASN A 43 -12.65 1.36 -8.56
N LEU A 44 -11.84 0.37 -8.23
CA LEU A 44 -12.36 -0.94 -7.81
C LEU A 44 -13.07 -0.85 -6.45
N ILE A 45 -12.53 -0.06 -5.51
CA ILE A 45 -13.19 0.19 -4.21
C ILE A 45 -14.51 0.92 -4.43
N ASP A 46 -14.53 1.93 -5.29
CA ASP A 46 -15.72 2.72 -5.58
C ASP A 46 -16.82 1.89 -6.27
N LYS A 47 -16.46 0.84 -7.03
CA LYS A 47 -17.44 -0.03 -7.71
C LYS A 47 -17.89 -1.21 -6.86
N TRP A 48 -16.98 -1.86 -6.16
CA TRP A 48 -17.25 -3.15 -5.51
C TRP A 48 -17.27 -3.08 -3.98
N GLY A 49 -17.10 -1.89 -3.42
CA GLY A 49 -16.90 -1.71 -1.98
C GLY A 49 -15.48 -2.07 -1.56
N GLN A 50 -15.20 -1.93 -0.26
CA GLN A 50 -13.84 -2.09 0.26
C GLN A 50 -13.41 -3.54 0.42
N THR A 51 -14.30 -4.39 0.92
CA THR A 51 -13.97 -5.75 1.33
C THR A 51 -13.51 -6.63 0.18
N ARG A 52 -14.20 -6.59 -0.98
CA ARG A 52 -13.87 -7.44 -2.14
C ARG A 52 -12.49 -7.15 -2.71
N PRO A 53 -12.12 -5.90 -3.06
CA PRO A 53 -10.77 -5.61 -3.53
C PRO A 53 -9.70 -5.95 -2.48
N LEU A 54 -9.91 -5.59 -1.22
CA LEU A 54 -8.92 -5.87 -0.17
C LEU A 54 -8.71 -7.37 0.04
N SER A 55 -9.76 -8.20 -0.05
CA SER A 55 -9.63 -9.66 0.09
C SER A 55 -8.88 -10.33 -1.07
N ILE A 56 -8.71 -9.65 -2.20
CA ILE A 56 -7.88 -10.10 -3.31
C ILE A 56 -6.46 -9.51 -3.21
N PHE A 57 -6.35 -8.19 -3.08
CA PHE A 57 -5.07 -7.50 -3.12
C PHE A 57 -4.16 -7.83 -1.92
N VAL A 58 -4.70 -7.94 -0.70
CA VAL A 58 -3.89 -8.23 0.50
C VAL A 58 -3.22 -9.60 0.42
N PRO A 59 -3.93 -10.72 0.22
CA PRO A 59 -3.27 -12.02 0.13
C PRO A 59 -2.38 -12.15 -1.10
N SER A 60 -2.75 -11.58 -2.24
CA SER A 60 -1.92 -11.61 -3.45
C SER A 60 -0.60 -10.85 -3.23
N TRP A 61 -0.65 -9.69 -2.59
CA TRP A 61 0.52 -8.90 -2.26
C TRP A 61 1.45 -9.65 -1.28
N VAL A 62 0.88 -10.20 -0.21
CA VAL A 62 1.64 -11.00 0.77
C VAL A 62 2.29 -12.21 0.09
N ALA A 63 1.56 -12.93 -0.76
CA ALA A 63 2.11 -14.05 -1.53
C ALA A 63 3.28 -13.62 -2.43
N LEU A 64 3.16 -12.47 -3.12
CA LEU A 64 4.23 -11.94 -3.96
C LEU A 64 5.47 -11.55 -3.16
N VAL A 65 5.32 -10.98 -1.96
CA VAL A 65 6.46 -10.68 -1.08
C VAL A 65 7.14 -11.97 -0.62
N ILE A 66 6.38 -13.02 -0.34
CA ILE A 66 6.92 -14.36 -0.04
C ILE A 66 7.66 -14.93 -1.25
N VAL A 67 7.08 -14.84 -2.45
CA VAL A 67 7.74 -15.27 -3.69
C VAL A 67 9.02 -14.50 -3.93
N LEU A 68 9.03 -13.17 -3.70
CA LEU A 68 10.23 -12.35 -3.82
C LEU A 68 11.36 -12.89 -2.95
N SER A 69 11.08 -13.29 -1.71
CA SER A 69 12.10 -13.84 -0.79
C SER A 69 12.73 -15.14 -1.30
N SER A 70 12.09 -15.83 -2.23
CA SER A 70 12.53 -17.14 -2.78
C SER A 70 13.26 -17.03 -4.12
N VAL A 71 13.07 -15.93 -4.87
CA VAL A 71 13.71 -15.76 -6.19
C VAL A 71 15.13 -15.22 -6.06
N SER A 72 16.00 -15.62 -7.01
CA SER A 72 17.42 -15.25 -6.99
C SER A 72 17.90 -14.64 -8.31
N THR A 73 17.15 -14.80 -9.42
CA THR A 73 17.58 -14.26 -10.71
C THR A 73 17.21 -12.78 -10.83
N PRO A 74 18.10 -11.92 -11.38
CA PRO A 74 17.84 -10.48 -11.51
C PRO A 74 16.52 -10.15 -12.19
N THR A 75 16.22 -10.85 -13.29
CA THR A 75 14.98 -10.66 -14.04
C THR A 75 13.74 -10.99 -13.20
N ALA A 76 13.76 -12.13 -12.47
CA ALA A 76 12.63 -12.51 -11.63
C ALA A 76 12.43 -11.53 -10.46
N ILE A 77 13.51 -11.04 -9.86
CA ILE A 77 13.44 -10.01 -8.80
C ILE A 77 12.72 -8.77 -9.32
N VAL A 78 13.12 -8.23 -10.47
CA VAL A 78 12.50 -7.02 -11.05
C VAL A 78 11.03 -7.26 -11.41
N VAL A 79 10.73 -8.40 -12.05
CA VAL A 79 9.35 -8.74 -12.43
C VAL A 79 8.45 -8.90 -11.19
N VAL A 80 8.90 -9.63 -10.17
CA VAL A 80 8.11 -9.83 -8.94
C VAL A 80 7.95 -8.51 -8.18
N SER A 81 8.98 -7.67 -8.12
CA SER A 81 8.86 -6.32 -7.53
C SER A 81 7.82 -5.47 -8.26
N GLY A 82 7.80 -5.51 -9.58
CA GLY A 82 6.76 -4.86 -10.38
C GLY A 82 5.35 -5.38 -10.07
N LEU A 83 5.20 -6.70 -9.92
CA LEU A 83 3.92 -7.31 -9.54
C LEU A 83 3.49 -6.93 -8.11
N ILE A 84 4.44 -6.81 -7.16
CA ILE A 84 4.16 -6.30 -5.81
C ILE A 84 3.59 -4.88 -5.88
N GLY A 85 4.18 -4.01 -6.71
CA GLY A 85 3.65 -2.67 -6.93
C GLY A 85 2.24 -2.69 -7.54
N LEU A 86 2.00 -3.50 -8.58
CA LEU A 86 0.69 -3.66 -9.22
C LEU A 86 -0.38 -4.11 -8.22
N MET A 87 -0.04 -5.08 -7.36
CA MET A 87 -0.95 -5.67 -6.37
C MET A 87 -0.96 -4.92 -5.04
N SER A 88 -0.33 -3.75 -4.93
CA SER A 88 -0.29 -2.95 -3.70
C SER A 88 -1.72 -2.69 -3.17
N PRO A 89 -2.08 -3.16 -1.96
CA PRO A 89 -3.46 -3.06 -1.48
C PRO A 89 -3.87 -1.60 -1.24
N PRO A 90 -5.06 -1.14 -1.63
CA PRO A 90 -5.48 0.25 -1.45
C PRO A 90 -6.01 0.56 -0.04
N VAL A 91 -5.30 0.14 1.01
CA VAL A 91 -5.73 0.29 2.42
C VAL A 91 -5.91 1.75 2.81
N ASN A 92 -4.99 2.64 2.41
CA ASN A 92 -5.06 4.06 2.76
C ASN A 92 -6.32 4.75 2.20
N LEU A 93 -6.83 4.28 1.05
CA LEU A 93 -8.07 4.79 0.47
C LEU A 93 -9.30 4.26 1.22
N SER A 94 -9.17 3.13 1.89
CA SER A 94 -10.26 2.47 2.60
C SER A 94 -10.49 3.01 4.01
N THR A 95 -9.48 3.57 4.68
CA THR A 95 -9.61 4.03 6.08
C THR A 95 -10.39 5.33 6.22
N ARG A 96 -10.15 6.31 5.36
CA ARG A 96 -10.81 7.63 5.46
C ARG A 96 -12.33 7.60 5.40
N PRO A 97 -12.98 6.86 4.48
CA PRO A 97 -14.43 6.75 4.46
C PRO A 97 -15.01 6.11 5.71
N LEU A 98 -14.26 5.21 6.37
CA LEU A 98 -14.71 4.53 7.58
C LEU A 98 -14.87 5.50 8.77
N TRP A 99 -14.05 6.55 8.85
CA TRP A 99 -14.19 7.54 9.91
C TRP A 99 -15.56 8.21 9.90
N ARG A 100 -16.15 8.46 8.73
CA ARG A 100 -17.52 9.03 8.63
C ARG A 100 -18.60 8.12 9.20
N VAL A 101 -18.37 6.81 9.21
CA VAL A 101 -19.31 5.81 9.73
C VAL A 101 -19.08 5.56 11.22
N LEU A 102 -17.83 5.70 11.69
CA LEU A 102 -17.43 5.34 13.04
C LEU A 102 -17.60 6.47 14.06
N VAL A 103 -17.50 7.72 13.62
CA VAL A 103 -17.55 8.89 14.53
C VAL A 103 -18.63 9.86 14.06
N GLY A 104 -19.27 10.56 15.03
CA GLY A 104 -20.24 11.60 14.74
C GLY A 104 -19.60 12.82 14.03
N PRO A 105 -20.43 13.66 13.37
CA PRO A 105 -19.96 14.82 12.62
C PRO A 105 -19.07 15.77 13.43
N GLU A 106 -19.33 15.91 14.73
CA GLU A 106 -18.60 16.75 15.68
C GLU A 106 -17.14 16.28 15.89
N ASN A 107 -16.88 14.97 15.78
CA ASN A 107 -15.57 14.36 16.02
C ASN A 107 -14.79 14.09 14.72
N LEU A 108 -15.40 14.34 13.56
CA LEU A 108 -14.81 13.96 12.26
C LEU A 108 -13.48 14.68 11.99
N ARG A 109 -13.38 15.97 12.38
CA ARG A 109 -12.14 16.75 12.25
C ARG A 109 -11.00 16.13 13.07
N THR A 110 -11.29 15.73 14.30
CA THR A 110 -10.31 15.08 15.19
C THR A 110 -9.89 13.72 14.65
N ALA A 111 -10.86 12.93 14.14
CA ALA A 111 -10.57 11.63 13.53
C ALA A 111 -9.65 11.75 12.30
N TYR A 112 -9.88 12.72 11.42
CA TYR A 112 -9.01 12.98 10.28
C TYR A 112 -7.61 13.49 10.69
N ALA A 113 -7.52 14.30 11.73
CA ALA A 113 -6.24 14.73 12.27
C ALA A 113 -5.43 13.54 12.80
N LEU A 114 -6.08 12.65 13.57
CA LEU A 114 -5.46 11.40 14.05
C LEU A 114 -5.04 10.49 12.90
N ASP A 115 -5.90 10.26 11.90
CA ASP A 115 -5.58 9.46 10.71
C ASP A 115 -4.34 10.00 9.98
N THR A 116 -4.27 11.32 9.80
CA THR A 116 -3.13 11.97 9.17
C THR A 116 -1.87 11.82 10.02
N THR A 117 -1.95 12.01 11.34
CA THR A 117 -0.82 11.86 12.26
C THR A 117 -0.28 10.42 12.24
N ILE A 118 -1.15 9.42 12.33
CA ILE A 118 -0.78 8.01 12.27
C ILE A 118 -0.14 7.69 10.92
N SER A 119 -0.73 8.15 9.82
CA SER A 119 -0.20 7.93 8.48
C SER A 119 1.18 8.56 8.31
N SER A 120 1.37 9.81 8.75
CA SER A 120 2.66 10.49 8.70
C SER A 120 3.71 9.81 9.58
N SER A 121 3.33 9.39 10.80
CA SER A 121 4.22 8.62 11.67
C SER A 121 4.66 7.30 11.02
N THR A 122 3.75 6.63 10.32
CA THR A 122 4.06 5.38 9.61
C THR A 122 5.04 5.59 8.45
N ILE A 123 4.95 6.72 7.74
CA ILE A 123 5.88 7.07 6.66
C ILE A 123 7.30 7.28 7.21
N VAL A 124 7.44 7.85 8.41
CA VAL A 124 8.75 8.05 9.05
C VAL A 124 9.25 6.78 9.73
N ALA A 125 8.43 6.13 10.54
CA ALA A 125 8.81 4.94 11.30
C ALA A 125 9.04 3.71 10.40
N GLY A 126 8.34 3.60 9.29
CA GLY A 126 8.45 2.46 8.37
C GLY A 126 9.87 2.25 7.84
N PRO A 127 10.48 3.24 7.19
CA PRO A 127 11.87 3.18 6.72
C PRO A 127 12.87 2.87 7.84
N VAL A 128 12.70 3.51 9.01
CA VAL A 128 13.58 3.28 10.17
C VAL A 128 13.51 1.82 10.63
N LEU A 129 12.30 1.27 10.77
CA LEU A 129 12.10 -0.13 11.16
C LEU A 129 12.65 -1.09 10.10
N ALA A 130 12.38 -0.84 8.81
CA ALA A 130 12.91 -1.69 7.74
C ALA A 130 14.44 -1.72 7.76
N THR A 131 15.08 -0.56 7.88
CA THR A 131 16.52 -0.44 7.95
C THR A 131 17.09 -1.12 9.20
N ALA A 132 16.51 -0.86 10.37
CA ALA A 132 16.96 -1.46 11.63
C ALA A 132 16.89 -3.00 11.59
N ILE A 133 15.78 -3.55 11.10
CA ILE A 133 15.62 -5.01 10.97
C ILE A 133 16.58 -5.57 9.93
N SER A 134 16.78 -4.88 8.79
CA SER A 134 17.69 -5.34 7.75
C SER A 134 19.14 -5.38 8.23
N ILE A 135 19.60 -4.35 8.93
CA ILE A 135 20.96 -4.28 9.44
C ILE A 135 21.19 -5.29 10.58
N GLN A 136 20.20 -5.45 11.48
CA GLN A 136 20.36 -6.30 12.66
C GLN A 136 20.17 -7.78 12.34
N TYR A 137 19.36 -8.11 11.35
CA TYR A 137 19.04 -9.50 11.00
C TYR A 137 19.32 -9.78 9.52
N SER A 138 18.48 -9.29 8.60
CA SER A 138 18.65 -9.40 7.15
C SER A 138 17.55 -8.65 6.40
N GLY A 139 17.76 -8.34 5.11
CA GLY A 139 16.71 -7.81 4.24
C GLY A 139 15.51 -8.77 4.10
N SER A 140 15.77 -10.10 4.13
CA SER A 140 14.70 -11.10 4.15
C SER A 140 13.82 -10.99 5.40
N ALA A 141 14.41 -10.78 6.58
CA ALA A 141 13.65 -10.58 7.81
C ALA A 141 12.76 -9.34 7.74
N ALA A 142 13.27 -8.24 7.16
CA ALA A 142 12.46 -7.03 6.95
C ALA A 142 11.28 -7.27 5.99
N LEU A 143 11.46 -8.06 4.92
CA LEU A 143 10.37 -8.47 4.03
C LEU A 143 9.31 -9.29 4.76
N TRP A 144 9.71 -10.29 5.55
CA TRP A 144 8.79 -11.13 6.30
C TRP A 144 7.98 -10.33 7.33
N VAL A 145 8.62 -9.44 8.08
CA VAL A 145 7.94 -8.54 9.02
C VAL A 145 6.96 -7.63 8.27
N THR A 146 7.36 -7.10 7.11
CA THR A 146 6.50 -6.25 6.30
C THR A 146 5.27 -7.01 5.79
N ALA A 147 5.46 -8.26 5.33
CA ALA A 147 4.37 -9.14 4.90
C ALA A 147 3.41 -9.47 6.06
N ALA A 148 3.94 -9.80 7.23
CA ALA A 148 3.15 -10.10 8.42
C ALA A 148 2.31 -8.89 8.86
N LEU A 149 2.90 -7.69 8.91
CA LEU A 149 2.18 -6.46 9.24
C LEU A 149 1.08 -6.14 8.23
N MET A 150 1.31 -6.40 6.94
CA MET A 150 0.28 -6.22 5.92
C MET A 150 -0.84 -7.25 6.07
N ALA A 151 -0.51 -8.51 6.30
CA ALA A 151 -1.49 -9.57 6.51
C ALA A 151 -2.37 -9.27 7.72
N ILE A 152 -1.79 -8.96 8.86
CA ILE A 152 -2.52 -8.67 10.11
C ILE A 152 -3.41 -7.44 9.92
N GLY A 153 -2.85 -6.32 9.45
CA GLY A 153 -3.61 -5.08 9.24
C GLY A 153 -4.69 -5.21 8.16
N GLY A 154 -4.38 -5.88 7.06
CA GLY A 154 -5.32 -6.13 5.97
C GLY A 154 -6.48 -7.02 6.40
N ILE A 155 -6.20 -8.12 7.11
CA ILE A 155 -7.23 -9.01 7.64
C ILE A 155 -8.11 -8.27 8.65
N ALA A 156 -7.52 -7.47 9.54
CA ALA A 156 -8.27 -6.67 10.51
C ALA A 156 -9.28 -5.74 9.83
N ILE A 157 -8.87 -5.03 8.76
CA ILE A 157 -9.77 -4.14 8.01
C ILE A 157 -10.84 -4.94 7.26
N ILE A 158 -10.49 -6.06 6.62
CA ILE A 158 -11.45 -6.91 5.89
C ILE A 158 -12.53 -7.46 6.84
N GLN A 159 -12.16 -7.80 8.08
CA GLN A 159 -13.08 -8.36 9.07
C GLN A 159 -13.91 -7.29 9.80
N MET A 160 -13.52 -6.02 9.72
CA MET A 160 -14.22 -4.94 10.41
C MET A 160 -15.65 -4.78 9.89
N PRO A 161 -16.70 -4.81 10.76
CA PRO A 161 -18.09 -4.65 10.32
C PRO A 161 -18.34 -3.37 9.54
N ALA A 162 -17.69 -2.26 9.93
CA ALA A 162 -17.78 -0.98 9.23
C ALA A 162 -17.27 -1.07 7.78
N SER A 163 -16.21 -1.85 7.52
CA SER A 163 -15.69 -2.07 6.17
C SER A 163 -16.62 -2.97 5.33
N ARG A 164 -17.21 -4.00 5.96
CA ARG A 164 -18.13 -4.93 5.27
C ARG A 164 -19.44 -4.28 4.86
N ASN A 165 -19.95 -3.38 5.69
CA ASN A 165 -21.23 -2.69 5.47
C ASN A 165 -21.06 -1.38 4.68
N TRP A 166 -19.83 -0.96 4.43
CA TRP A 166 -19.56 0.25 3.67
C TRP A 166 -20.00 0.09 2.22
N LYS A 167 -20.85 1.02 1.77
CA LYS A 167 -21.28 1.10 0.38
C LYS A 167 -20.71 2.38 -0.21
N PRO A 168 -20.20 2.32 -1.45
CA PRO A 168 -19.76 3.53 -2.15
C PRO A 168 -20.95 4.47 -2.34
N GLU A 169 -20.73 5.75 -2.10
CA GLU A 169 -21.71 6.78 -2.48
C GLU A 169 -21.82 6.82 -4.01
N PRO A 170 -23.03 6.95 -4.58
CA PRO A 170 -23.19 7.11 -6.02
C PRO A 170 -22.33 8.28 -6.49
N GLN A 171 -21.41 8.06 -7.40
CA GLN A 171 -20.60 9.14 -7.97
C GLN A 171 -21.52 10.13 -8.69
N GLN A 172 -21.86 11.23 -8.06
CA GLN A 172 -22.49 12.38 -8.69
C GLN A 172 -21.39 13.19 -9.37
N GLY A 173 -21.10 12.87 -10.62
CA GLY A 173 -20.21 13.67 -11.45
C GLY A 173 -19.19 12.86 -12.22
N ASN A 174 -19.05 13.19 -13.49
CA ASN A 174 -18.03 12.66 -14.37
C ASN A 174 -16.67 13.26 -13.94
N SER A 175 -15.74 12.48 -13.44
CA SER A 175 -14.39 12.94 -13.05
C SER A 175 -13.64 13.63 -14.19
N MET A 176 -13.99 13.32 -15.44
CA MET A 176 -13.48 14.06 -16.63
C MET A 176 -13.94 15.53 -16.69
N LEU A 177 -15.05 15.90 -16.06
CA LEU A 177 -15.50 17.30 -16.03
C LEU A 177 -14.60 18.17 -15.14
N LEU A 178 -13.98 17.58 -14.11
CA LEU A 178 -13.03 18.29 -13.24
C LEU A 178 -11.75 18.64 -13.97
N LEU A 179 -11.23 17.75 -14.84
CA LEU A 179 -10.04 18.00 -15.66
C LEU A 179 -10.29 19.06 -16.74
N ARG A 180 -11.57 19.34 -17.10
CA ARG A 180 -11.98 20.35 -18.07
C ARG A 180 -12.26 21.71 -17.46
N ASN A 181 -12.26 21.80 -16.12
CA ASN A 181 -12.48 23.07 -15.43
C ASN A 181 -11.15 23.84 -15.36
N LYS A 182 -11.12 25.03 -16.03
CA LYS A 182 -9.93 25.90 -16.09
C LYS A 182 -9.39 26.30 -14.72
N GLN A 183 -10.22 26.35 -13.70
CA GLN A 183 -9.80 26.65 -12.31
C GLN A 183 -9.01 25.50 -11.67
N PHE A 184 -9.18 24.26 -12.13
CA PHE A 184 -8.44 23.09 -11.66
C PHE A 184 -7.09 22.91 -12.35
N GLN A 185 -6.89 23.55 -13.51
CA GLN A 185 -5.64 23.49 -14.28
C GLN A 185 -4.58 24.50 -13.79
N ILE A 186 -4.94 25.37 -12.84
CA ILE A 186 -4.08 26.44 -12.32
C ILE A 186 -3.51 26.11 -10.91
N LEU A 187 -3.92 25.00 -10.32
CA LEU A 187 -3.40 24.42 -9.08
C LEU A 187 -2.37 23.32 -9.37
#